data_fcf0bd239274ad1ddd0b0d1437b43554
#
_entry.id   fcf0bd239274ad1ddd0b0d1437b43554
#
_cell.length_a   1.000
_cell.length_b   1.000
_cell.length_c   1.000
_cell.angle_alpha   90.00
_cell.angle_beta   90.00
_cell.angle_gamma   90.00
#
_symmetry.space_group_name_H-M   'P 1'
#
loop_
_entity.id
_entity.type
_entity.pdbx_description
1 polymer ?
#
loop_
_entity_poly.entity_id
_entity_poly.type
_entity_poly.pdbx_seq_one_letter_code
_entity_poly.pdbx_strand_id
1 'polypeptide(L)'
;MANESIESLCQKARQAVAQGDNAQARQIYLQALALKADAPDVHYGLATVCFLVNDLQSAAHHFREVTRLDPLRAGAHINLGAVYNRLDMVDDAIQVLRRGIQLDTRRAEGYYNLGLAYRRKRQLDLAIQAYHEATRLNPRMADAHLNLANAYLDKGQYHLAVSHYNQALELRPNWEKAENGLAQAEAAVASLRRPAAPIALAAETMSEKGAQAVASTTAILDPERTIDPNLHGPALSHLHHATIESENQGRSFLVVLEKEVEPAIKELSSCLLYPDGSVGGLDTCVQKFENAIHTMRSAQRTLQSCIEQVRTLGEQLIKTQ
;
A
#
# COMPACT_ATOMS: atom_id res chain seq x y z
N MET A 1 13.80 -53.88 18.42
CA MET A 1 13.60 -52.69 17.54
C MET A 1 13.66 -51.48 18.46
N ALA A 2 14.63 -50.60 18.32
CA ALA A 2 14.71 -49.40 19.14
C ALA A 2 13.46 -48.57 18.93
N ASN A 3 12.78 -48.23 20.04
CA ASN A 3 11.61 -47.37 20.03
C ASN A 3 12.10 -45.94 19.60
N GLU A 4 11.96 -45.61 18.32
CA GLU A 4 12.37 -44.30 17.84
C GLU A 4 11.55 -43.21 18.53
N SER A 5 12.21 -42.25 19.14
CA SER A 5 11.53 -41.12 19.76
C SER A 5 10.90 -40.21 18.71
N ILE A 6 9.82 -39.52 19.09
CA ILE A 6 9.15 -38.54 18.20
C ILE A 6 10.15 -37.45 17.72
N GLU A 7 11.04 -37.03 18.63
CA GLU A 7 12.08 -36.04 18.30
C GLU A 7 13.04 -36.57 17.22
N SER A 8 13.46 -37.84 17.31
CA SER A 8 14.31 -38.48 16.30
C SER A 8 13.60 -38.55 14.93
N LEU A 9 12.33 -38.96 14.92
CA LEU A 9 11.51 -38.98 13.71
C LEU A 9 11.35 -37.58 13.11
N CYS A 10 11.06 -36.56 13.92
CA CYS A 10 10.96 -35.17 13.47
C CYS A 10 12.28 -34.65 12.90
N GLN A 11 13.42 -35.05 13.46
CA GLN A 11 14.73 -34.67 12.95
C GLN A 11 14.99 -35.32 11.58
N LYS A 12 14.72 -36.62 11.44
CA LYS A 12 14.84 -37.33 10.16
C LYS A 12 13.91 -36.74 9.09
N ALA A 13 12.67 -36.42 9.45
CA ALA A 13 11.74 -35.80 8.53
C ALA A 13 12.21 -34.41 8.05
N ARG A 14 12.73 -33.57 8.97
CA ARG A 14 13.35 -32.27 8.60
C ARG A 14 14.54 -32.44 7.68
N GLN A 15 15.36 -33.47 7.91
CA GLN A 15 16.49 -33.78 7.03
C GLN A 15 16.03 -34.21 5.63
N ALA A 16 14.98 -35.03 5.53
CA ALA A 16 14.38 -35.42 4.24
C ALA A 16 13.82 -34.19 3.50
N VAL A 17 13.14 -33.25 4.20
CA VAL A 17 12.72 -31.98 3.61
C VAL A 17 13.90 -31.17 3.07
N ALA A 18 15.00 -31.08 3.82
CA ALA A 18 16.20 -30.36 3.39
C ALA A 18 16.87 -31.01 2.16
N GLN A 19 16.70 -32.31 1.96
CA GLN A 19 17.13 -33.05 0.78
C GLN A 19 16.15 -33.01 -0.40
N GLY A 20 14.99 -32.38 -0.19
CA GLY A 20 13.94 -32.29 -1.20
C GLY A 20 13.02 -33.53 -1.28
N ASP A 21 13.26 -34.57 -0.46
CA ASP A 21 12.40 -35.77 -0.42
C ASP A 21 11.18 -35.53 0.48
N ASN A 22 10.24 -34.78 -0.08
CA ASN A 22 8.99 -34.47 0.60
C ASN A 22 8.09 -35.72 0.82
N ALA A 23 8.23 -36.74 -0.05
CA ALA A 23 7.46 -37.97 0.09
C ALA A 23 7.94 -38.76 1.32
N GLN A 24 9.24 -38.93 1.47
CA GLN A 24 9.83 -39.58 2.63
C GLN A 24 9.54 -38.78 3.92
N ALA A 25 9.69 -37.45 3.89
CA ALA A 25 9.38 -36.59 5.02
C ALA A 25 7.94 -36.77 5.50
N ARG A 26 6.96 -36.81 4.56
CA ARG A 26 5.54 -37.05 4.86
C ARG A 26 5.35 -38.40 5.57
N GLN A 27 5.96 -39.46 5.07
CA GLN A 27 5.84 -40.80 5.70
C GLN A 27 6.40 -40.79 7.11
N ILE A 28 7.56 -40.18 7.35
CA ILE A 28 8.20 -40.12 8.66
C ILE A 28 7.34 -39.31 9.64
N TYR A 29 6.76 -38.16 9.23
CA TYR A 29 5.85 -37.40 10.06
C TYR A 29 4.55 -38.15 10.38
N LEU A 30 4.02 -38.97 9.45
CA LEU A 30 2.85 -39.83 9.70
C LEU A 30 3.18 -40.92 10.71
N GLN A 31 4.39 -41.50 10.66
CA GLN A 31 4.86 -42.46 11.68
C GLN A 31 4.96 -41.77 13.05
N ALA A 32 5.51 -40.57 13.13
CA ALA A 32 5.57 -39.81 14.38
C ALA A 32 4.19 -39.46 14.91
N LEU A 33 3.23 -39.14 14.03
CA LEU A 33 1.83 -38.84 14.40
C LEU A 33 1.11 -40.08 14.94
N ALA A 34 1.43 -41.28 14.41
CA ALA A 34 0.87 -42.54 14.91
C ALA A 34 1.36 -42.87 16.35
N LEU A 35 2.55 -42.37 16.73
CA LEU A 35 3.04 -42.49 18.10
C LEU A 35 2.39 -41.53 19.09
N LYS A 36 2.09 -40.30 18.61
CA LYS A 36 1.43 -39.25 19.40
C LYS A 36 0.61 -38.33 18.48
N ALA A 37 -0.70 -38.53 18.52
CA ALA A 37 -1.64 -37.77 17.70
C ALA A 37 -1.69 -36.27 18.05
N ASP A 38 -1.43 -35.89 19.30
CA ASP A 38 -1.50 -34.51 19.79
C ASP A 38 -0.10 -33.83 19.88
N ALA A 39 0.77 -34.06 18.89
CA ALA A 39 2.11 -33.46 18.86
C ALA A 39 2.12 -32.23 17.94
N PRO A 40 2.15 -30.98 18.48
CA PRO A 40 2.09 -29.76 17.66
C PRO A 40 3.21 -29.68 16.66
N ASP A 41 4.43 -30.12 17.02
CA ASP A 41 5.60 -30.06 16.12
C ASP A 41 5.49 -31.05 14.96
N VAL A 42 4.87 -32.20 15.16
CA VAL A 42 4.62 -33.16 14.09
C VAL A 42 3.58 -32.63 13.12
N HIS A 43 2.48 -32.11 13.65
CA HIS A 43 1.48 -31.45 12.81
C HIS A 43 2.06 -30.29 12.03
N TYR A 44 2.89 -29.44 12.65
CA TYR A 44 3.54 -28.32 11.99
C TYR A 44 4.45 -28.77 10.84
N GLY A 45 5.28 -29.79 11.08
CA GLY A 45 6.16 -30.37 10.06
C GLY A 45 5.36 -30.97 8.91
N LEU A 46 4.33 -31.76 9.21
CA LEU A 46 3.46 -32.39 8.20
C LEU A 46 2.69 -31.34 7.39
N ALA A 47 2.16 -30.30 8.04
CA ALA A 47 1.52 -29.18 7.35
C ALA A 47 2.48 -28.47 6.39
N THR A 48 3.74 -28.26 6.81
CA THR A 48 4.78 -27.66 5.96
C THR A 48 5.08 -28.53 4.75
N VAL A 49 5.21 -29.83 4.92
CA VAL A 49 5.43 -30.77 3.79
C VAL A 49 4.24 -30.76 2.85
N CYS A 50 3.01 -30.83 3.36
CA CYS A 50 1.79 -30.74 2.55
C CYS A 50 1.74 -29.44 1.75
N PHE A 51 2.12 -28.32 2.34
CA PHE A 51 2.20 -27.03 1.64
C PHE A 51 3.24 -27.05 0.50
N LEU A 52 4.41 -27.64 0.73
CA LEU A 52 5.48 -27.75 -0.29
C LEU A 52 5.04 -28.61 -1.48
N VAL A 53 4.30 -29.68 -1.24
CA VAL A 53 3.77 -30.53 -2.31
C VAL A 53 2.43 -30.06 -2.88
N ASN A 54 2.00 -28.84 -2.49
CA ASN A 54 0.76 -28.20 -2.93
C ASN A 54 -0.54 -28.95 -2.50
N ASP A 55 -0.47 -29.82 -1.48
CA ASP A 55 -1.66 -30.42 -0.83
C ASP A 55 -2.21 -29.41 0.20
N LEU A 56 -2.88 -28.37 -0.30
CA LEU A 56 -3.31 -27.23 0.51
C LEU A 56 -4.39 -27.60 1.53
N GLN A 57 -5.24 -28.58 1.23
CA GLN A 57 -6.30 -29.01 2.15
C GLN A 57 -5.71 -29.72 3.38
N SER A 58 -4.78 -30.64 3.16
CA SER A 58 -4.07 -31.32 4.27
C SER A 58 -3.21 -30.31 5.04
N ALA A 59 -2.55 -29.38 4.37
CA ALA A 59 -1.79 -28.31 5.02
C ALA A 59 -2.66 -27.45 5.95
N ALA A 60 -3.85 -27.02 5.48
CA ALA A 60 -4.81 -26.27 6.28
C ALA A 60 -5.31 -27.08 7.48
N HIS A 61 -5.61 -28.38 7.30
CA HIS A 61 -6.02 -29.26 8.39
C HIS A 61 -4.95 -29.33 9.47
N HIS A 62 -3.72 -29.64 9.12
CA HIS A 62 -2.65 -29.81 10.10
C HIS A 62 -2.22 -28.49 10.74
N PHE A 63 -2.18 -27.35 10.02
CA PHE A 63 -1.93 -26.05 10.66
C PHE A 63 -3.06 -25.65 11.63
N ARG A 64 -4.32 -25.97 11.33
CA ARG A 64 -5.43 -25.78 12.30
C ARG A 64 -5.23 -26.60 13.57
N GLU A 65 -4.81 -27.86 13.44
CA GLU A 65 -4.47 -28.67 14.62
C GLU A 65 -3.33 -28.04 15.43
N VAL A 66 -2.30 -27.49 14.78
CA VAL A 66 -1.26 -26.75 15.50
C VAL A 66 -1.85 -25.56 16.27
N THR A 67 -2.70 -24.75 15.64
CA THR A 67 -3.30 -23.59 16.32
C THR A 67 -4.27 -23.96 17.44
N ARG A 68 -4.85 -25.16 17.39
CA ARG A 68 -5.66 -25.71 18.45
C ARG A 68 -4.81 -26.21 19.63
N LEU A 69 -3.73 -26.94 19.36
CA LEU A 69 -2.85 -27.56 20.37
C LEU A 69 -1.88 -26.54 20.99
N ASP A 70 -1.41 -25.57 20.22
CA ASP A 70 -0.51 -24.49 20.63
C ASP A 70 -1.03 -23.13 20.08
N PRO A 71 -2.01 -22.52 20.75
CA PRO A 71 -2.65 -21.29 20.30
C PRO A 71 -1.73 -20.05 20.26
N LEU A 72 -0.57 -20.13 20.94
CA LEU A 72 0.39 -19.02 21.02
C LEU A 72 1.48 -19.09 19.94
N ARG A 73 1.48 -20.11 19.11
CA ARG A 73 2.46 -20.29 18.04
C ARG A 73 2.17 -19.40 16.84
N ALA A 74 2.71 -18.19 16.88
CA ALA A 74 2.51 -17.18 15.83
C ALA A 74 2.77 -17.72 14.40
N GLY A 75 3.85 -18.50 14.21
CA GLY A 75 4.19 -19.10 12.93
C GLY A 75 3.11 -20.03 12.36
N ALA A 76 2.35 -20.73 13.21
CA ALA A 76 1.26 -21.60 12.77
C ALA A 76 0.09 -20.79 12.21
N HIS A 77 -0.30 -19.71 12.87
CA HIS A 77 -1.33 -18.79 12.39
C HIS A 77 -0.93 -18.13 11.07
N ILE A 78 0.33 -17.68 10.94
CA ILE A 78 0.84 -17.04 9.73
C ILE A 78 0.85 -18.02 8.54
N ASN A 79 1.34 -19.26 8.78
CA ASN A 79 1.37 -20.28 7.73
C ASN A 79 -0.04 -20.75 7.35
N LEU A 80 -0.95 -20.88 8.31
CA LEU A 80 -2.36 -21.17 8.03
C LEU A 80 -2.98 -20.07 7.14
N GLY A 81 -2.69 -18.80 7.44
CA GLY A 81 -3.13 -17.68 6.62
C GLY A 81 -2.56 -17.70 5.22
N ALA A 82 -1.29 -18.11 5.05
CA ALA A 82 -0.69 -18.30 3.74
C ALA A 82 -1.39 -19.42 2.94
N VAL A 83 -1.74 -20.52 3.61
CA VAL A 83 -2.53 -21.62 3.00
C VAL A 83 -3.92 -21.14 2.61
N TYR A 84 -4.61 -20.41 3.48
CA TYR A 84 -5.94 -19.86 3.17
C TYR A 84 -5.90 -18.87 2.00
N ASN A 85 -4.86 -18.04 1.91
CA ASN A 85 -4.64 -17.20 0.74
C ASN A 85 -4.54 -18.02 -0.56
N ARG A 86 -3.87 -19.17 -0.55
CA ARG A 86 -3.77 -20.04 -1.74
C ARG A 86 -5.06 -20.79 -2.05
N LEU A 87 -5.89 -21.05 -1.03
CA LEU A 87 -7.23 -21.65 -1.17
C LEU A 87 -8.31 -20.63 -1.52
N ASP A 88 -7.96 -19.34 -1.65
CA ASP A 88 -8.88 -18.23 -1.87
C ASP A 88 -9.90 -17.98 -0.75
N MET A 89 -9.60 -18.49 0.45
CA MET A 89 -10.37 -18.27 1.68
C MET A 89 -9.92 -16.96 2.34
N VAL A 90 -10.26 -15.83 1.70
CA VAL A 90 -9.67 -14.53 2.00
C VAL A 90 -10.02 -14.03 3.42
N ASP A 91 -11.26 -14.20 3.86
CA ASP A 91 -11.70 -13.72 5.18
C ASP A 91 -11.07 -14.53 6.31
N ASP A 92 -11.00 -15.86 6.15
CA ASP A 92 -10.31 -16.74 7.10
C ASP A 92 -8.82 -16.42 7.17
N ALA A 93 -8.18 -16.15 6.02
CA ALA A 93 -6.79 -15.71 5.96
C ALA A 93 -6.56 -14.43 6.78
N ILE A 94 -7.39 -13.41 6.60
CA ILE A 94 -7.29 -12.14 7.35
C ILE A 94 -7.42 -12.40 8.86
N GLN A 95 -8.37 -13.21 9.27
CA GLN A 95 -8.61 -13.50 10.68
C GLN A 95 -7.39 -14.16 11.34
N VAL A 96 -6.87 -15.24 10.74
CA VAL A 96 -5.75 -15.99 11.34
C VAL A 96 -4.43 -15.21 11.22
N LEU A 97 -4.20 -14.43 10.15
CA LEU A 97 -3.02 -13.59 9.99
C LEU A 97 -2.99 -12.47 11.03
N ARG A 98 -4.11 -11.82 11.29
CA ARG A 98 -4.20 -10.84 12.38
C ARG A 98 -3.83 -11.45 13.71
N ARG A 99 -4.32 -12.65 14.00
CA ARG A 99 -3.95 -13.36 15.22
C ARG A 99 -2.46 -13.67 15.27
N GLY A 100 -1.88 -14.17 14.18
CA GLY A 100 -0.44 -14.45 14.07
C GLY A 100 0.42 -13.20 14.29
N ILE A 101 0.03 -12.06 13.71
CA ILE A 101 0.69 -10.77 13.88
C ILE A 101 0.57 -10.24 15.32
N GLN A 102 -0.58 -10.39 15.97
CA GLN A 102 -0.74 -10.03 17.40
C GLN A 102 0.21 -10.82 18.31
N LEU A 103 0.46 -12.09 18.00
CA LEU A 103 1.36 -12.95 18.77
C LEU A 103 2.85 -12.62 18.52
N ASP A 104 3.19 -12.23 17.29
CA ASP A 104 4.56 -11.85 16.94
C ASP A 104 4.54 -10.75 15.86
N THR A 105 4.68 -9.50 16.30
CA THR A 105 4.63 -8.31 15.45
C THR A 105 5.88 -8.12 14.58
N ARG A 106 6.94 -8.94 14.75
CA ARG A 106 8.21 -8.80 14.02
C ARG A 106 8.30 -9.69 12.79
N ARG A 107 7.26 -10.44 12.47
CA ARG A 107 7.24 -11.36 11.33
C ARG A 107 6.75 -10.68 10.05
N ALA A 108 7.68 -10.31 9.19
CA ALA A 108 7.38 -9.69 7.89
C ALA A 108 6.42 -10.54 7.04
N GLU A 109 6.53 -11.88 7.10
CA GLU A 109 5.70 -12.82 6.35
C GLU A 109 4.21 -12.70 6.73
N GLY A 110 3.91 -12.38 7.99
CA GLY A 110 2.54 -12.17 8.47
C GLY A 110 1.89 -10.98 7.77
N TYR A 111 2.59 -9.85 7.75
CA TYR A 111 2.12 -8.63 7.08
C TYR A 111 2.07 -8.79 5.56
N TYR A 112 3.07 -9.45 4.97
CA TYR A 112 3.06 -9.75 3.54
C TYR A 112 1.82 -10.55 3.12
N ASN A 113 1.52 -11.65 3.83
CA ASN A 113 0.35 -12.47 3.55
C ASN A 113 -0.97 -11.74 3.84
N LEU A 114 -1.00 -10.86 4.85
CA LEU A 114 -2.16 -10.00 5.14
C LEU A 114 -2.39 -8.99 4.01
N GLY A 115 -1.32 -8.42 3.47
CA GLY A 115 -1.38 -7.55 2.28
C GLY A 115 -1.95 -8.27 1.05
N LEU A 116 -1.54 -9.52 0.81
CA LEU A 116 -2.11 -10.36 -0.27
C LEU A 116 -3.61 -10.56 -0.09
N ALA A 117 -4.07 -10.87 1.12
CA ALA A 117 -5.48 -11.06 1.43
C ALA A 117 -6.29 -9.78 1.21
N TYR A 118 -5.80 -8.62 1.70
CA TYR A 118 -6.46 -7.33 1.49
C TYR A 118 -6.51 -6.91 0.02
N ARG A 119 -5.44 -7.14 -0.74
CA ARG A 119 -5.43 -6.83 -2.17
C ARG A 119 -6.47 -7.65 -2.93
N ARG A 120 -6.62 -8.95 -2.62
CA ARG A 120 -7.69 -9.79 -3.21
C ARG A 120 -9.09 -9.28 -2.86
N LYS A 121 -9.26 -8.77 -1.65
CA LYS A 121 -10.52 -8.13 -1.20
C LYS A 121 -10.73 -6.71 -1.77
N ARG A 122 -9.83 -6.22 -2.62
CA ARG A 122 -9.83 -4.86 -3.18
C ARG A 122 -9.71 -3.75 -2.12
N GLN A 123 -9.26 -4.06 -0.93
CA GLN A 123 -8.96 -3.11 0.15
C GLN A 123 -7.53 -2.60 0.00
N LEU A 124 -7.29 -1.79 -1.06
CA LEU A 124 -5.95 -1.40 -1.48
C LEU A 124 -5.19 -0.61 -0.42
N ASP A 125 -5.86 0.26 0.36
CA ASP A 125 -5.21 1.03 1.42
C ASP A 125 -4.66 0.13 2.53
N LEU A 126 -5.44 -0.87 2.95
CA LEU A 126 -5.00 -1.85 3.95
C LEU A 126 -3.91 -2.77 3.41
N ALA A 127 -3.96 -3.12 2.12
CA ALA A 127 -2.91 -3.89 1.47
C ALA A 127 -1.59 -3.12 1.43
N ILE A 128 -1.61 -1.83 1.06
CA ILE A 128 -0.45 -0.95 1.06
C ILE A 128 0.16 -0.85 2.45
N GLN A 129 -0.65 -0.60 3.49
CA GLN A 129 -0.17 -0.54 4.88
C GLN A 129 0.51 -1.84 5.30
N ALA A 130 -0.11 -2.98 5.00
CA ALA A 130 0.45 -4.29 5.35
C ALA A 130 1.76 -4.57 4.60
N TYR A 131 1.84 -4.26 3.30
CA TYR A 131 3.09 -4.42 2.55
C TYR A 131 4.18 -3.47 3.01
N HIS A 132 3.86 -2.24 3.42
CA HIS A 132 4.80 -1.31 4.03
C HIS A 132 5.42 -1.88 5.31
N GLU A 133 4.60 -2.44 6.20
CA GLU A 133 5.12 -3.10 7.39
C GLU A 133 5.99 -4.31 7.05
N ALA A 134 5.61 -5.09 6.04
CA ALA A 134 6.45 -6.21 5.58
C ALA A 134 7.81 -5.73 5.07
N THR A 135 7.86 -4.67 4.24
CA THR A 135 9.13 -4.11 3.72
C THR A 135 9.95 -3.40 4.79
N ARG A 136 9.30 -2.78 5.79
CA ARG A 136 9.97 -2.18 6.95
C ARG A 136 10.65 -3.23 7.82
N LEU A 137 10.00 -4.36 8.07
CA LEU A 137 10.54 -5.47 8.87
C LEU A 137 11.58 -6.29 8.12
N ASN A 138 11.39 -6.49 6.83
CA ASN A 138 12.33 -7.16 5.96
C ASN A 138 12.53 -6.38 4.64
N PRO A 139 13.47 -5.42 4.61
CA PRO A 139 13.75 -4.62 3.42
C PRO A 139 14.27 -5.43 2.21
N ARG A 140 14.72 -6.67 2.43
CA ARG A 140 15.19 -7.55 1.36
C ARG A 140 14.10 -8.46 0.78
N MET A 141 12.86 -8.29 1.19
CA MET A 141 11.73 -9.07 0.66
C MET A 141 11.28 -8.52 -0.70
N ALA A 142 11.93 -8.95 -1.79
CA ALA A 142 11.64 -8.50 -3.14
C ALA A 142 10.15 -8.68 -3.52
N ASP A 143 9.53 -9.79 -3.09
CA ASP A 143 8.12 -10.05 -3.33
C ASP A 143 7.19 -9.03 -2.64
N ALA A 144 7.57 -8.50 -1.47
CA ALA A 144 6.80 -7.46 -0.80
C ALA A 144 6.89 -6.12 -1.55
N HIS A 145 8.08 -5.74 -2.03
CA HIS A 145 8.24 -4.55 -2.87
C HIS A 145 7.45 -4.66 -4.17
N LEU A 146 7.49 -5.80 -4.87
CA LEU A 146 6.69 -6.05 -6.06
C LEU A 146 5.19 -5.89 -5.79
N ASN A 147 4.68 -6.50 -4.72
CA ASN A 147 3.25 -6.45 -4.41
C ASN A 147 2.81 -5.08 -3.92
N LEU A 148 3.68 -4.34 -3.22
CA LEU A 148 3.46 -2.94 -2.85
C LEU A 148 3.39 -2.05 -4.10
N ALA A 149 4.31 -2.24 -5.05
CA ALA A 149 4.29 -1.55 -6.33
C ALA A 149 3.00 -1.83 -7.12
N ASN A 150 2.59 -3.10 -7.19
CA ASN A 150 1.32 -3.49 -7.81
C ASN A 150 0.12 -2.81 -7.14
N ALA A 151 0.10 -2.74 -5.79
CA ALA A 151 -0.99 -2.08 -5.06
C ALA A 151 -1.03 -0.57 -5.32
N TYR A 152 0.13 0.09 -5.43
CA TYR A 152 0.21 1.49 -5.85
C TYR A 152 -0.22 1.70 -7.30
N LEU A 153 0.15 0.79 -8.21
CA LEU A 153 -0.28 0.82 -9.60
C LEU A 153 -1.81 0.69 -9.71
N ASP A 154 -2.39 -0.29 -8.98
CA ASP A 154 -3.84 -0.50 -8.91
C ASP A 154 -4.58 0.74 -8.34
N LYS A 155 -3.91 1.55 -7.49
CA LYS A 155 -4.43 2.78 -6.90
C LYS A 155 -4.19 4.03 -7.76
N GLY A 156 -3.46 3.91 -8.87
CA GLY A 156 -3.10 5.04 -9.73
C GLY A 156 -1.95 5.91 -9.20
N GLN A 157 -1.24 5.46 -8.17
CA GLN A 157 -0.08 6.16 -7.59
C GLN A 157 1.22 5.74 -8.28
N TYR A 158 1.33 6.07 -9.57
CA TYR A 158 2.32 5.52 -10.48
C TYR A 158 3.77 5.81 -10.09
N HIS A 159 4.08 7.02 -9.57
CA HIS A 159 5.43 7.36 -9.13
C HIS A 159 5.92 6.47 -7.98
N LEU A 160 5.04 6.16 -7.02
CA LEU A 160 5.35 5.24 -5.93
C LEU A 160 5.50 3.80 -6.43
N ALA A 161 4.66 3.40 -7.39
CA ALA A 161 4.80 2.10 -8.04
C ALA A 161 6.16 1.94 -8.71
N VAL A 162 6.61 2.93 -9.50
CA VAL A 162 7.94 2.95 -10.14
C VAL A 162 9.06 2.77 -9.10
N SER A 163 9.01 3.53 -7.99
CA SER A 163 10.02 3.43 -6.93
C SER A 163 10.13 2.01 -6.35
N HIS A 164 8.99 1.38 -6.03
CA HIS A 164 8.99 0.05 -5.44
C HIS A 164 9.29 -1.07 -6.45
N TYR A 165 8.93 -0.92 -7.74
CA TYR A 165 9.39 -1.86 -8.78
C TYR A 165 10.91 -1.83 -8.93
N ASN A 166 11.54 -0.64 -8.90
CA ASN A 166 12.99 -0.51 -8.94
C ASN A 166 13.64 -1.20 -7.74
N GLN A 167 13.11 -1.01 -6.52
CA GLN A 167 13.60 -1.72 -5.33
C GLN A 167 13.46 -3.24 -5.47
N ALA A 168 12.36 -3.73 -6.05
CA ALA A 168 12.20 -5.16 -6.30
C ALA A 168 13.25 -5.69 -7.30
N LEU A 169 13.57 -4.92 -8.35
CA LEU A 169 14.58 -5.27 -9.36
C LEU A 169 16.01 -5.15 -8.83
N GLU A 170 16.31 -4.21 -7.95
CA GLU A 170 17.60 -4.15 -7.24
C GLU A 170 17.85 -5.42 -6.41
N LEU A 171 16.81 -5.94 -5.76
CA LEU A 171 16.88 -7.16 -4.95
C LEU A 171 16.88 -8.44 -5.81
N ARG A 172 16.19 -8.42 -6.93
CA ARG A 172 16.10 -9.54 -7.88
C ARG A 172 16.18 -9.02 -9.31
N PRO A 173 17.38 -8.90 -9.89
CA PRO A 173 17.56 -8.50 -11.27
C PRO A 173 16.91 -9.49 -12.25
N ASN A 174 16.51 -9.00 -13.43
CA ASN A 174 15.87 -9.78 -14.50
C ASN A 174 14.55 -10.46 -14.08
N TRP A 175 13.79 -9.82 -13.20
CA TRP A 175 12.50 -10.32 -12.78
C TRP A 175 11.39 -9.78 -13.69
N GLU A 176 11.07 -10.55 -14.72
CA GLU A 176 10.11 -10.18 -15.77
C GLU A 176 8.80 -9.56 -15.26
N LYS A 177 8.25 -10.09 -14.14
CA LYS A 177 7.03 -9.53 -13.54
C LYS A 177 7.22 -8.11 -13.02
N ALA A 178 8.39 -7.80 -12.45
CA ALA A 178 8.71 -6.47 -11.96
C ALA A 178 9.05 -5.52 -13.11
N GLU A 179 9.75 -6.00 -14.14
CA GLU A 179 10.06 -5.22 -15.34
C GLU A 179 8.79 -4.82 -16.10
N ASN A 180 7.87 -5.77 -16.30
CA ASN A 180 6.59 -5.49 -16.95
C ASN A 180 5.73 -4.50 -16.13
N GLY A 181 5.71 -4.63 -14.81
CA GLY A 181 5.01 -3.70 -13.93
C GLY A 181 5.64 -2.31 -13.93
N LEU A 182 6.98 -2.23 -13.94
CA LEU A 182 7.72 -0.97 -14.05
C LEU A 182 7.39 -0.25 -15.36
N ALA A 183 7.48 -0.97 -16.49
CA ALA A 183 7.17 -0.40 -17.79
C ALA A 183 5.72 0.13 -17.88
N GLN A 184 4.77 -0.59 -17.29
CA GLN A 184 3.37 -0.15 -17.20
C GLN A 184 3.23 1.11 -16.35
N ALA A 185 3.91 1.19 -15.20
CA ALA A 185 3.87 2.35 -14.31
C ALA A 185 4.52 3.58 -14.97
N GLU A 186 5.66 3.41 -15.65
CA GLU A 186 6.35 4.48 -16.37
C GLU A 186 5.52 4.99 -17.55
N ALA A 187 4.88 4.11 -18.32
CA ALA A 187 3.96 4.51 -19.38
C ALA A 187 2.77 5.31 -18.84
N ALA A 188 2.24 4.94 -17.67
CA ALA A 188 1.17 5.68 -17.00
C ALA A 188 1.66 7.06 -16.54
N VAL A 189 2.87 7.18 -15.97
CA VAL A 189 3.50 8.47 -15.63
C VAL A 189 3.70 9.35 -16.88
N ALA A 190 4.18 8.76 -17.98
CA ALA A 190 4.37 9.49 -19.23
C ALA A 190 3.05 9.98 -19.83
N SER A 191 1.97 9.21 -19.70
CA SER A 191 0.63 9.62 -20.15
C SER A 191 0.07 10.81 -19.36
N LEU A 192 0.39 10.90 -18.05
CA LEU A 192 0.01 12.05 -17.22
C LEU A 192 0.80 13.32 -17.58
N ARG A 193 2.02 13.16 -18.12
CA ARG A 193 2.87 14.30 -18.56
C ARG A 193 2.56 14.77 -19.98
N ARG A 194 1.84 13.97 -20.78
CA ARG A 194 1.40 14.46 -22.10
C ARG A 194 0.38 15.57 -21.86
N PRO A 195 0.63 16.80 -22.34
CA PRO A 195 -0.43 17.79 -22.41
C PRO A 195 -1.58 17.14 -23.16
N ALA A 196 -2.80 17.28 -22.65
CA ALA A 196 -3.99 16.78 -23.34
C ALA A 196 -3.86 17.17 -24.81
N ALA A 197 -3.88 16.18 -25.69
CA ALA A 197 -3.86 16.48 -27.14
C ALA A 197 -4.97 17.50 -27.39
N PRO A 198 -4.75 18.55 -28.20
CA PRO A 198 -5.77 19.52 -28.47
C PRO A 198 -7.03 18.75 -28.89
N ILE A 199 -8.16 19.11 -28.25
CA ILE A 199 -9.48 18.48 -28.45
C ILE A 199 -9.95 18.80 -29.88
N ALA A 200 -9.28 18.25 -30.87
CA ALA A 200 -9.64 18.42 -32.30
C ALA A 200 -10.48 17.24 -32.84
N LEU A 201 -10.67 16.16 -32.05
CA LEU A 201 -11.35 14.95 -32.58
C LEU A 201 -12.75 14.71 -31.98
N ALA A 202 -13.26 15.57 -31.08
CA ALA A 202 -14.60 15.45 -30.52
C ALA A 202 -15.63 16.43 -31.11
N ALA A 203 -15.26 17.20 -32.14
CA ALA A 203 -16.13 18.23 -32.71
C ALA A 203 -17.18 17.69 -33.72
N GLU A 204 -17.10 16.44 -34.13
CA GLU A 204 -17.99 15.91 -35.16
C GLU A 204 -19.33 15.35 -34.67
N THR A 205 -19.59 15.32 -33.34
CA THR A 205 -20.84 14.74 -32.81
C THR A 205 -21.62 15.61 -31.81
N MET A 206 -21.27 16.90 -31.66
CA MET A 206 -22.02 17.78 -30.75
C MET A 206 -22.88 18.76 -31.55
N SER A 207 -24.18 18.87 -31.18
CA SER A 207 -25.16 19.77 -31.78
C SER A 207 -24.66 21.22 -31.76
N GLU A 208 -25.07 22.03 -32.77
CA GLU A 208 -24.63 23.42 -33.01
C GLU A 208 -24.71 24.36 -31.77
N LYS A 209 -25.46 24.04 -30.73
CA LYS A 209 -25.52 24.81 -29.48
C LYS A 209 -24.31 24.57 -28.56
N GLY A 210 -23.65 23.42 -28.64
CA GLY A 210 -22.43 23.11 -27.89
C GLY A 210 -21.16 23.71 -28.51
N ALA A 211 -21.14 23.89 -29.83
CA ALA A 211 -20.00 24.43 -30.57
C ALA A 211 -19.71 25.91 -30.24
N GLN A 212 -20.78 26.71 -29.97
CA GLN A 212 -20.60 28.12 -29.61
C GLN A 212 -19.99 28.32 -28.20
N ALA A 213 -20.26 27.43 -27.24
CA ALA A 213 -19.67 27.50 -25.91
C ALA A 213 -18.19 27.08 -25.88
N VAL A 214 -17.79 26.14 -26.76
CA VAL A 214 -16.38 25.68 -26.87
C VAL A 214 -15.53 26.67 -27.69
N ALA A 215 -16.11 27.30 -28.72
CA ALA A 215 -15.43 28.33 -29.53
C ALA A 215 -15.04 29.59 -28.71
N SER A 216 -15.87 29.96 -27.70
CA SER A 216 -15.55 31.06 -26.78
C SER A 216 -14.40 30.74 -25.82
N THR A 217 -14.14 29.45 -25.52
CA THR A 217 -13.06 29.02 -24.60
C THR A 217 -11.71 28.82 -25.34
N THR A 218 -11.74 28.43 -26.62
CA THR A 218 -10.52 28.26 -27.43
C THR A 218 -9.94 29.56 -27.92
N ALA A 219 -10.73 30.64 -28.05
CA ALA A 219 -10.23 31.99 -28.37
C ALA A 219 -9.30 32.60 -27.29
N ILE A 220 -9.30 32.00 -26.08
CA ILE A 220 -8.52 32.44 -24.92
C ILE A 220 -7.06 31.94 -24.96
N LEU A 221 -6.76 30.94 -25.79
CA LEU A 221 -5.45 30.27 -25.84
C LEU A 221 -4.75 30.41 -27.19
N ASP A 222 -4.97 31.52 -27.91
CA ASP A 222 -4.23 31.79 -29.13
C ASP A 222 -2.76 32.13 -28.79
N PRO A 223 -1.78 31.26 -29.13
CA PRO A 223 -0.38 31.46 -28.78
C PRO A 223 0.27 32.61 -29.55
N GLU A 224 -0.37 33.18 -30.58
CA GLU A 224 0.14 34.33 -31.37
C GLU A 224 -0.36 35.70 -30.84
N ARG A 225 -1.24 35.72 -29.85
CA ARG A 225 -1.65 36.96 -29.18
C ARG A 225 -0.54 37.48 -28.27
N THR A 226 0.17 38.48 -28.72
CA THR A 226 1.12 39.21 -27.89
C THR A 226 0.35 40.16 -26.96
N ILE A 227 0.46 39.93 -25.65
CA ILE A 227 -0.04 40.86 -24.63
C ILE A 227 0.84 42.11 -24.68
N ASP A 228 0.25 43.29 -24.90
CA ASP A 228 0.98 44.55 -24.86
C ASP A 228 1.44 44.83 -23.39
N PRO A 229 2.76 44.80 -23.10
CA PRO A 229 3.27 44.99 -21.74
C PRO A 229 2.96 46.40 -21.19
N ASN A 230 2.74 47.38 -22.04
CA ASN A 230 2.50 48.77 -21.63
C ASN A 230 1.03 48.97 -21.20
N LEU A 231 0.10 48.24 -21.82
CA LEU A 231 -1.31 48.32 -21.51
C LEU A 231 -1.70 47.47 -20.29
N HIS A 232 -1.06 46.30 -20.12
CA HIS A 232 -1.40 45.31 -19.12
C HIS A 232 -0.35 45.15 -18.02
N GLY A 233 0.73 45.93 -18.02
CA GLY A 233 1.84 45.82 -17.07
C GLY A 233 1.43 45.79 -15.60
N PRO A 234 0.58 46.69 -15.12
CA PRO A 234 0.11 46.65 -13.72
C PRO A 234 -0.69 45.40 -13.39
N ALA A 235 -1.57 44.94 -14.27
CA ALA A 235 -2.41 43.77 -14.07
C ALA A 235 -1.61 42.45 -14.10
N LEU A 236 -0.60 42.37 -15.00
CA LEU A 236 0.36 41.28 -15.04
C LEU A 236 1.23 41.21 -13.77
N SER A 237 1.66 42.39 -13.27
CA SER A 237 2.39 42.49 -12.02
C SER A 237 1.56 41.97 -10.82
N HIS A 238 0.29 42.38 -10.76
CA HIS A 238 -0.65 41.89 -9.71
C HIS A 238 -0.89 40.39 -9.81
N LEU A 239 -1.07 39.84 -11.01
CA LEU A 239 -1.21 38.41 -11.23
C LEU A 239 0.03 37.65 -10.81
N HIS A 240 1.22 38.13 -11.19
CA HIS A 240 2.50 37.54 -10.80
C HIS A 240 2.67 37.53 -9.25
N HIS A 241 2.33 38.65 -8.59
CA HIS A 241 2.41 38.76 -7.14
C HIS A 241 1.44 37.78 -6.44
N ALA A 242 0.20 37.69 -6.91
CA ALA A 242 -0.78 36.75 -6.39
C ALA A 242 -0.36 35.27 -6.61
N THR A 243 0.31 34.98 -7.71
CA THR A 243 0.85 33.62 -7.99
C THR A 243 1.95 33.26 -6.98
N ILE A 244 2.92 34.17 -6.74
CA ILE A 244 3.97 33.96 -5.73
C ILE A 244 3.36 33.76 -4.33
N GLU A 245 2.38 34.59 -3.96
CA GLU A 245 1.69 34.46 -2.68
C GLU A 245 0.97 33.10 -2.55
N SER A 246 0.29 32.64 -3.61
CA SER A 246 -0.34 31.32 -3.64
C SER A 246 0.68 30.18 -3.48
N GLU A 247 1.86 30.27 -4.10
CA GLU A 247 2.94 29.31 -3.92
C GLU A 247 3.46 29.29 -2.48
N ASN A 248 3.65 30.47 -1.87
CA ASN A 248 4.09 30.59 -0.48
C ASN A 248 3.08 30.00 0.49
N GLN A 249 1.80 30.25 0.28
CA GLN A 249 0.71 29.65 1.08
C GLN A 249 0.62 28.12 0.88
N GLY A 250 0.87 27.63 -0.34
CA GLY A 250 0.99 26.21 -0.63
C GLY A 250 2.12 25.53 0.15
N ARG A 251 3.29 26.16 0.19
CA ARG A 251 4.44 25.70 1.00
C ARG A 251 4.11 25.70 2.50
N SER A 252 3.46 26.77 2.98
CA SER A 252 3.03 26.88 4.39
C SER A 252 2.04 25.78 4.75
N PHE A 253 1.09 25.48 3.88
CA PHE A 253 0.14 24.37 4.08
C PHE A 253 0.85 23.01 4.18
N LEU A 254 1.85 22.74 3.34
CA LEU A 254 2.65 21.51 3.42
C LEU A 254 3.42 21.40 4.74
N VAL A 255 3.98 22.52 5.24
CA VAL A 255 4.66 22.56 6.54
C VAL A 255 3.70 22.22 7.69
N VAL A 256 2.46 22.72 7.67
CA VAL A 256 1.44 22.36 8.67
C VAL A 256 1.11 20.87 8.62
N LEU A 257 0.96 20.29 7.42
CA LEU A 257 0.73 18.85 7.28
C LEU A 257 1.86 18.02 7.88
N GLU A 258 3.11 18.37 7.57
CA GLU A 258 4.30 17.62 8.01
C GLU A 258 4.61 17.81 9.50
N LYS A 259 4.50 19.03 10.03
CA LYS A 259 4.94 19.36 11.40
C LYS A 259 3.87 19.25 12.46
N GLU A 260 2.60 19.38 12.11
CA GLU A 260 1.49 19.37 13.06
C GLU A 260 0.56 18.18 12.89
N VAL A 261 0.09 17.92 11.66
CA VAL A 261 -0.93 16.90 11.41
C VAL A 261 -0.36 15.49 11.48
N GLU A 262 0.75 15.24 10.80
CA GLU A 262 1.36 13.91 10.75
C GLU A 262 1.82 13.42 12.15
N PRO A 263 2.50 14.25 13.00
CA PRO A 263 2.82 13.86 14.37
C PRO A 263 1.59 13.61 15.24
N ALA A 264 0.54 14.45 15.10
CA ALA A 264 -0.70 14.30 15.86
C ALA A 264 -1.44 13.01 15.51
N ILE A 265 -1.45 12.60 14.24
CA ILE A 265 -1.99 11.32 13.79
C ILE A 265 -1.19 10.15 14.39
N LYS A 266 0.14 10.24 14.37
CA LYS A 266 1.03 9.20 14.92
C LYS A 266 0.81 9.04 16.42
N GLU A 267 0.72 10.16 17.15
CA GLU A 267 0.49 10.16 18.60
C GLU A 267 -0.89 9.58 18.94
N LEU A 268 -1.96 10.01 18.25
CA LEU A 268 -3.30 9.48 18.43
C LEU A 268 -3.37 7.97 18.11
N SER A 269 -2.72 7.54 17.04
CA SER A 269 -2.65 6.12 16.68
C SER A 269 -1.94 5.30 17.75
N SER A 270 -0.87 5.83 18.32
CA SER A 270 -0.14 5.20 19.44
C SER A 270 -1.00 5.11 20.69
N CYS A 271 -1.74 6.17 21.03
CA CYS A 271 -2.66 6.17 22.19
C CYS A 271 -3.80 5.16 22.02
N LEU A 272 -4.32 4.99 20.82
CA LEU A 272 -5.37 4.01 20.53
C LEU A 272 -4.88 2.56 20.57
N LEU A 273 -3.62 2.33 20.19
CA LEU A 273 -3.02 0.98 20.19
C LEU A 273 -2.50 0.58 21.59
N TYR A 274 -2.07 1.54 22.39
CA TYR A 274 -1.45 1.33 23.71
C TYR A 274 -2.02 2.33 24.75
N PRO A 275 -3.28 2.15 25.19
CA PRO A 275 -3.95 3.13 26.04
C PRO A 275 -3.27 3.32 27.42
N ASP A 276 -2.55 2.31 27.93
CA ASP A 276 -1.88 2.33 29.23
C ASP A 276 -0.46 2.93 29.21
N GLY A 277 0.07 3.27 28.04
CA GLY A 277 1.45 3.78 27.86
C GLY A 277 1.57 5.23 27.44
N SER A 278 0.46 5.95 27.24
CA SER A 278 0.48 7.32 26.73
C SER A 278 0.64 8.35 27.87
N VAL A 279 1.63 9.21 27.75
CA VAL A 279 1.83 10.37 28.63
C VAL A 279 0.73 11.39 28.34
N GLY A 280 -0.32 11.38 29.15
CA GLY A 280 -1.42 12.36 29.05
C GLY A 280 -2.80 11.79 28.73
N GLY A 281 -2.93 10.48 28.48
CA GLY A 281 -4.20 9.82 28.20
C GLY A 281 -4.79 10.11 26.80
N LEU A 282 -5.79 9.35 26.43
CA LEU A 282 -6.46 9.42 25.11
C LEU A 282 -7.05 10.82 24.82
N ASP A 283 -7.64 11.45 25.84
CA ASP A 283 -8.26 12.77 25.68
C ASP A 283 -7.25 13.85 25.24
N THR A 284 -6.03 13.81 25.77
CA THR A 284 -4.96 14.74 25.38
C THR A 284 -4.52 14.51 23.93
N CYS A 285 -4.41 13.23 23.50
CA CYS A 285 -4.08 12.89 22.12
C CYS A 285 -5.18 13.30 21.14
N VAL A 286 -6.44 13.13 21.52
CA VAL A 286 -7.60 13.59 20.74
C VAL A 286 -7.58 15.11 20.60
N GLN A 287 -7.36 15.85 21.71
CA GLN A 287 -7.31 17.31 21.69
C GLN A 287 -6.19 17.85 20.79
N LYS A 288 -5.00 17.24 20.83
CA LYS A 288 -3.89 17.60 19.93
C LYS A 288 -4.24 17.37 18.47
N PHE A 289 -4.87 16.24 18.18
CA PHE A 289 -5.32 15.93 16.82
C PHE A 289 -6.37 16.92 16.34
N GLU A 290 -7.36 17.26 17.16
CA GLU A 290 -8.38 18.24 16.81
C GLU A 290 -7.77 19.62 16.54
N ASN A 291 -6.81 20.06 17.36
CA ASN A 291 -6.10 21.31 17.15
C ASN A 291 -5.31 21.30 15.84
N ALA A 292 -4.59 20.21 15.53
CA ALA A 292 -3.85 20.07 14.28
C ALA A 292 -4.79 20.10 13.05
N ILE A 293 -5.95 19.46 13.14
CA ILE A 293 -6.98 19.50 12.07
C ILE A 293 -7.55 20.93 11.93
N HIS A 294 -7.74 21.65 13.03
CA HIS A 294 -8.20 23.05 12.97
C HIS A 294 -7.18 23.93 12.25
N THR A 295 -5.89 23.82 12.61
CA THR A 295 -4.80 24.56 11.95
C THR A 295 -4.72 24.22 10.46
N MET A 296 -4.80 22.94 10.11
CA MET A 296 -4.82 22.48 8.71
C MET A 296 -5.98 23.11 7.92
N ARG A 297 -7.19 23.10 8.48
CA ARG A 297 -8.38 23.69 7.83
C ARG A 297 -8.22 25.20 7.65
N SER A 298 -7.60 25.88 8.58
CA SER A 298 -7.30 27.32 8.47
C SER A 298 -6.32 27.58 7.34
N ALA A 299 -5.21 26.87 7.28
CA ALA A 299 -4.22 26.98 6.21
C ALA A 299 -4.80 26.63 4.83
N GLN A 300 -5.67 25.62 4.75
CA GLN A 300 -6.38 25.23 3.53
C GLN A 300 -7.29 26.37 3.02
N ARG A 301 -8.04 27.03 3.91
CA ARG A 301 -8.91 28.17 3.53
C ARG A 301 -8.09 29.34 2.98
N THR A 302 -6.95 29.63 3.62
CA THR A 302 -6.04 30.70 3.15
C THR A 302 -5.51 30.38 1.76
N LEU A 303 -5.04 29.16 1.51
CA LEU A 303 -4.59 28.71 0.20
C LEU A 303 -5.70 28.80 -0.85
N GLN A 304 -6.91 28.33 -0.53
CA GLN A 304 -8.06 28.43 -1.44
C GLN A 304 -8.39 29.89 -1.79
N SER A 305 -8.34 30.80 -0.81
CA SER A 305 -8.55 32.24 -1.06
C SER A 305 -7.50 32.82 -2.01
N CYS A 306 -6.23 32.46 -1.86
CA CYS A 306 -5.17 32.91 -2.76
C CYS A 306 -5.35 32.36 -4.19
N ILE A 307 -5.72 31.08 -4.33
CA ILE A 307 -6.00 30.47 -5.63
C ILE A 307 -7.18 31.19 -6.34
N GLU A 308 -8.24 31.52 -5.60
CA GLU A 308 -9.41 32.21 -6.15
C GLU A 308 -9.06 33.66 -6.56
N GLN A 309 -8.14 34.33 -5.83
CA GLN A 309 -7.58 35.62 -6.23
C GLN A 309 -6.85 35.53 -7.57
N VAL A 310 -5.95 34.56 -7.72
CA VAL A 310 -5.20 34.31 -8.97
C VAL A 310 -6.18 34.10 -10.14
N ARG A 311 -7.20 33.27 -9.91
CA ARG A 311 -8.24 32.99 -10.90
C ARG A 311 -9.00 34.28 -11.32
N THR A 312 -9.45 35.05 -10.33
CA THR A 312 -10.21 36.29 -10.57
C THR A 312 -9.37 37.32 -11.35
N LEU A 313 -8.10 37.49 -10.99
CA LEU A 313 -7.17 38.38 -11.70
C LEU A 313 -6.93 37.88 -13.13
N GLY A 314 -6.78 36.59 -13.34
CA GLY A 314 -6.66 35.99 -14.67
C GLY A 314 -7.91 36.25 -15.54
N GLU A 315 -9.11 36.04 -14.98
CA GLU A 315 -10.38 36.30 -15.67
C GLU A 315 -10.59 37.80 -15.99
N GLN A 316 -10.14 38.72 -15.14
CA GLN A 316 -10.16 40.14 -15.40
C GLN A 316 -9.24 40.54 -16.55
N LEU A 317 -8.01 39.99 -16.60
CA LEU A 317 -7.07 40.20 -17.69
C LEU A 317 -7.65 39.74 -19.04
N ILE A 318 -8.39 38.65 -19.05
CA ILE A 318 -9.03 38.11 -20.25
C ILE A 318 -10.21 38.98 -20.70
N LYS A 319 -10.98 39.58 -19.80
CA LYS A 319 -12.15 40.41 -20.10
C LYS A 319 -11.77 41.82 -20.55
N THR A 320 -10.58 42.29 -20.24
CA THR A 320 -10.07 43.60 -20.64
C THR A 320 -9.35 43.62 -22.02
N GLN A 321 -9.28 42.47 -22.65
CA GLN A 321 -8.87 42.25 -24.04
C GLN A 321 -10.06 42.22 -24.99
#